data_709daba3f9029895aadce97a116335dc
#
_entry.id   709daba3f9029895aadce97a116335dc
#
_cell.length_a   1.000
_cell.length_b   1.000
_cell.length_c   1.000
_cell.angle_alpha   90.00
_cell.angle_beta   90.00
_cell.angle_gamma   90.00
#
_symmetry.space_group_name_H-M   'P 1'
#
loop_
_entity.id
_entity.type
_entity.pdbx_description
1 polymer ?
#
loop_
_entity_poly.entity_id
_entity_poly.type
_entity_poly.pdbx_seq_one_letter_code
_entity_poly.pdbx_strand_id
1 'polypeptide(L)'
;MTQSPAQIAAQTSSPLIHELEETWSVPWLLADRVKRLPDKPLVAKRNAAGDGWDEVSARQFQSEVDTLARGLVGLGLEAGQRVGIMAHTSYEWMLIDMAISRAGLVSVPIYETSSSEQIQWILTNAQVRLVFTENAKLAKLVYQASQEAKQQVSVFSLADEAIAKVNSAGENIDMDV
;
A
#
# COMPACT_ATOMS: atom_id res chain seq x y z
N MET A 1 -42.26 -18.64 33.07
CA MET A 1 -41.90 -19.17 31.73
C MET A 1 -40.55 -18.60 31.38
N THR A 2 -39.51 -19.36 31.64
CA THR A 2 -38.11 -19.00 31.32
C THR A 2 -37.84 -19.36 29.87
N GLN A 3 -37.56 -18.35 29.04
CA GLN A 3 -37.12 -18.56 27.66
C GLN A 3 -35.74 -19.21 27.70
N SER A 4 -35.63 -20.32 26.99
CA SER A 4 -34.37 -21.04 26.76
C SER A 4 -33.38 -20.13 26.00
N PRO A 5 -32.09 -20.08 26.37
CA PRO A 5 -31.11 -19.34 25.61
C PRO A 5 -31.05 -19.88 24.18
N ALA A 6 -31.09 -18.95 23.22
CA ALA A 6 -30.95 -19.28 21.82
C ALA A 6 -29.68 -20.14 21.60
N GLN A 7 -29.84 -21.32 21.02
CA GLN A 7 -28.71 -22.14 20.61
C GLN A 7 -27.86 -21.31 19.64
N ILE A 8 -26.65 -21.00 20.07
CA ILE A 8 -25.63 -20.42 19.18
C ILE A 8 -25.43 -21.43 18.04
N ALA A 9 -25.65 -20.99 16.83
CA ALA A 9 -25.49 -21.84 15.66
C ALA A 9 -24.13 -22.53 15.71
N ALA A 10 -24.11 -23.82 15.46
CA ALA A 10 -22.89 -24.61 15.46
C ALA A 10 -21.87 -23.96 14.50
N GLN A 11 -20.68 -23.72 14.98
CA GLN A 11 -19.59 -23.15 14.19
C GLN A 11 -19.31 -24.09 13.02
N THR A 12 -19.57 -23.62 11.80
CA THR A 12 -19.25 -24.40 10.60
C THR A 12 -17.81 -24.07 10.21
N SER A 13 -16.94 -25.05 10.22
CA SER A 13 -15.58 -24.94 9.69
C SER A 13 -15.48 -25.74 8.40
N SER A 14 -14.83 -25.19 7.40
CA SER A 14 -14.40 -25.92 6.21
C SER A 14 -12.90 -26.19 6.28
N PRO A 15 -12.41 -27.31 5.72
CA PRO A 15 -10.97 -27.53 5.63
C PRO A 15 -10.33 -26.42 4.79
N LEU A 16 -9.08 -26.08 5.11
CA LEU A 16 -8.29 -25.17 4.30
C LEU A 16 -8.16 -25.73 2.88
N ILE A 17 -8.40 -24.87 1.88
CA ILE A 17 -8.24 -25.24 0.47
C ILE A 17 -6.74 -25.42 0.15
N HIS A 18 -5.88 -24.65 0.84
CA HIS A 18 -4.43 -24.77 0.78
C HIS A 18 -3.85 -24.61 2.19
N GLU A 19 -2.84 -25.39 2.51
CA GLU A 19 -1.99 -25.12 3.67
C GLU A 19 -1.10 -23.92 3.33
N LEU A 20 -1.10 -22.91 4.20
CA LEU A 20 -0.25 -21.73 4.03
C LEU A 20 1.16 -22.05 4.54
N GLU A 21 2.17 -21.80 3.72
CA GLU A 21 3.55 -21.87 4.15
C GLU A 21 3.95 -20.57 4.87
N GLU A 22 4.78 -20.65 5.90
CA GLU A 22 5.23 -19.48 6.67
C GLU A 22 5.97 -18.43 5.82
N THR A 23 6.53 -18.87 4.70
CA THR A 23 7.25 -18.02 3.74
C THR A 23 6.33 -17.24 2.80
N TRP A 24 5.04 -17.58 2.76
CA TRP A 24 4.10 -16.91 1.86
C TRP A 24 3.75 -15.53 2.36
N SER A 25 4.03 -14.55 1.53
CA SER A 25 3.75 -13.13 1.75
C SER A 25 3.10 -12.52 0.51
N VAL A 26 2.57 -11.32 0.62
CA VAL A 26 2.00 -10.61 -0.54
C VAL A 26 3.05 -10.42 -1.65
N PRO A 27 4.30 -9.98 -1.37
CA PRO A 27 5.36 -9.96 -2.39
C PRO A 27 5.69 -11.34 -2.98
N TRP A 28 5.67 -12.40 -2.16
CA TRP A 28 5.89 -13.76 -2.64
C TRP A 28 4.82 -14.18 -3.66
N LEU A 29 3.55 -13.86 -3.41
CA LEU A 29 2.45 -14.16 -4.34
C LEU A 29 2.65 -13.49 -5.70
N LEU A 30 3.14 -12.25 -5.72
CA LEU A 30 3.47 -11.55 -6.96
C LEU A 30 4.63 -12.23 -7.69
N ALA A 31 5.71 -12.57 -6.98
CA ALA A 31 6.86 -13.26 -7.55
C ALA A 31 6.47 -14.63 -8.13
N ASP A 32 5.65 -15.42 -7.42
CA ASP A 32 5.12 -16.69 -7.92
C ASP A 32 4.25 -16.49 -9.18
N ARG A 33 3.41 -15.45 -9.20
CA ARG A 33 2.62 -15.10 -10.38
C ARG A 33 3.51 -14.77 -11.58
N VAL A 34 4.56 -13.99 -11.37
CA VAL A 34 5.53 -13.64 -12.43
C VAL A 34 6.28 -14.88 -12.92
N LYS A 35 6.68 -15.75 -11.99
CA LYS A 35 7.36 -17.02 -12.37
C LYS A 35 6.49 -17.90 -13.27
N ARG A 36 5.18 -17.97 -13.00
CA ARG A 36 4.26 -18.84 -13.74
C ARG A 36 3.70 -18.22 -15.01
N LEU A 37 3.37 -16.95 -15.00
CA LEU A 37 2.65 -16.26 -16.08
C LEU A 37 3.13 -14.81 -16.26
N PRO A 38 4.43 -14.58 -16.59
CA PRO A 38 5.06 -13.25 -16.57
C PRO A 38 4.38 -12.24 -17.50
N ASP A 39 4.02 -12.66 -18.69
CA ASP A 39 3.56 -11.78 -19.76
C ASP A 39 2.02 -11.73 -19.87
N LYS A 40 1.32 -12.43 -18.96
CA LYS A 40 -0.14 -12.34 -18.89
C LYS A 40 -0.58 -11.10 -18.11
N PRO A 41 -1.67 -10.45 -18.53
CA PRO A 41 -2.23 -9.34 -17.77
C PRO A 41 -2.48 -9.73 -16.30
N LEU A 42 -2.10 -8.85 -15.41
CA LEU A 42 -2.35 -8.94 -13.97
C LEU A 42 -3.36 -7.89 -13.53
N VAL A 43 -3.19 -6.68 -14.00
CA VAL A 43 -4.01 -5.52 -13.67
C VAL A 43 -4.22 -4.68 -14.92
N ALA A 44 -5.13 -3.70 -14.83
CA ALA A 44 -5.30 -2.69 -15.85
C ALA A 44 -5.33 -1.30 -15.21
N LYS A 45 -4.79 -0.31 -15.90
CA LYS A 45 -4.83 1.10 -15.51
C LYS A 45 -5.53 1.94 -16.55
N ARG A 46 -6.11 3.07 -16.15
CA ARG A 46 -6.67 4.02 -17.12
C ARG A 46 -5.58 4.46 -18.08
N ASN A 47 -5.90 4.48 -19.37
CA ASN A 47 -4.97 5.03 -20.36
C ASN A 47 -4.87 6.56 -20.25
N ALA A 48 -3.84 7.15 -20.86
CA ALA A 48 -3.60 8.58 -20.81
C ALA A 48 -4.74 9.42 -21.44
N ALA A 49 -5.51 8.86 -22.38
CA ALA A 49 -6.64 9.54 -22.99
C ALA A 49 -7.89 9.52 -22.09
N GLY A 50 -7.94 8.65 -21.08
CA GLY A 50 -9.05 8.52 -20.15
C GLY A 50 -10.28 7.78 -20.72
N ASP A 51 -10.18 7.22 -21.93
CA ASP A 51 -11.27 6.56 -22.66
C ASP A 51 -11.21 5.03 -22.68
N GLY A 52 -10.13 4.46 -22.13
CA GLY A 52 -9.90 3.02 -22.09
C GLY A 52 -9.01 2.56 -20.94
N TRP A 53 -8.54 1.32 -21.06
CA TRP A 53 -7.70 0.67 -20.08
C TRP A 53 -6.50 0.04 -20.77
N ASP A 54 -5.30 0.26 -20.21
CA ASP A 54 -4.07 -0.39 -20.62
C ASP A 54 -3.82 -1.59 -19.69
N GLU A 55 -3.65 -2.77 -20.29
CA GLU A 55 -3.27 -3.96 -19.55
C GLU A 55 -1.80 -3.89 -19.12
N VAL A 56 -1.54 -4.27 -17.87
CA VAL A 56 -0.20 -4.36 -17.30
C VAL A 56 0.08 -5.81 -16.97
N SER A 57 1.14 -6.37 -17.57
CA SER A 57 1.54 -7.75 -17.30
C SER A 57 2.10 -7.92 -15.89
N ALA A 58 2.12 -9.16 -15.39
CA ALA A 58 2.68 -9.47 -14.07
C ALA A 58 4.15 -9.02 -13.95
N ARG A 59 4.95 -9.22 -14.98
CA ARG A 59 6.36 -8.79 -15.06
C ARG A 59 6.50 -7.26 -14.99
N GLN A 60 5.69 -6.54 -15.74
CA GLN A 60 5.70 -5.06 -15.74
C GLN A 60 5.32 -4.53 -14.37
N PHE A 61 4.23 -5.06 -13.80
CA PHE A 61 3.78 -4.64 -12.46
C PHE A 61 4.84 -4.91 -11.38
N GLN A 62 5.47 -6.09 -11.39
CA GLN A 62 6.56 -6.40 -10.46
C GLN A 62 7.74 -5.43 -10.62
N SER A 63 8.12 -5.10 -11.85
CA SER A 63 9.21 -4.14 -12.11
C SER A 63 8.91 -2.76 -11.53
N GLU A 64 7.66 -2.28 -11.66
CA GLU A 64 7.22 -1.01 -11.07
C GLU A 64 7.21 -1.09 -9.52
N VAL A 65 6.74 -2.19 -8.95
CA VAL A 65 6.75 -2.47 -7.50
C VAL A 65 8.18 -2.46 -6.96
N ASP A 66 9.10 -3.19 -7.59
CA ASP A 66 10.50 -3.27 -7.16
C ASP A 66 11.20 -1.91 -7.24
N THR A 67 10.90 -1.12 -8.28
CA THR A 67 11.45 0.23 -8.44
C THR A 67 10.97 1.16 -7.32
N LEU A 68 9.68 1.16 -7.02
CA LEU A 68 9.11 1.99 -5.97
C LEU A 68 9.57 1.52 -4.57
N ALA A 69 9.73 0.22 -4.37
CA ALA A 69 10.25 -0.35 -3.12
C ALA A 69 11.69 0.12 -2.85
N ARG A 70 12.57 0.08 -3.87
CA ARG A 70 13.92 0.65 -3.78
C ARG A 70 13.88 2.13 -3.43
N GLY A 71 12.95 2.87 -4.02
CA GLY A 71 12.75 4.28 -3.69
C GLY A 71 12.42 4.53 -2.23
N LEU A 72 11.52 3.73 -1.66
CA LEU A 72 11.16 3.81 -0.24
C LEU A 72 12.36 3.54 0.67
N VAL A 73 13.17 2.53 0.36
CA VAL A 73 14.42 2.26 1.08
C VAL A 73 15.42 3.41 0.89
N GLY A 74 15.55 3.97 -0.31
CA GLY A 74 16.41 5.11 -0.62
C GLY A 74 16.04 6.39 0.12
N LEU A 75 14.77 6.54 0.52
CA LEU A 75 14.31 7.62 1.41
C LEU A 75 14.70 7.38 2.89
N GLY A 76 15.39 6.29 3.20
CA GLY A 76 15.82 5.96 4.56
C GLY A 76 14.76 5.28 5.42
N LEU A 77 13.73 4.70 4.81
CA LEU A 77 12.74 3.92 5.53
C LEU A 77 13.31 2.53 5.88
N GLU A 78 13.09 2.11 7.10
CA GLU A 78 13.58 0.84 7.66
C GLU A 78 12.45 -0.19 7.77
N ALA A 79 12.78 -1.47 7.67
CA ALA A 79 11.82 -2.56 7.80
C ALA A 79 10.94 -2.42 9.05
N GLY A 80 9.64 -2.68 8.90
CA GLY A 80 8.64 -2.54 9.96
C GLY A 80 8.15 -1.11 10.20
N GLN A 81 8.74 -0.09 9.56
CA GLN A 81 8.18 1.27 9.62
C GLN A 81 6.88 1.37 8.82
N ARG A 82 6.04 2.30 9.21
CA ARG A 82 4.67 2.45 8.67
C ARG A 82 4.59 3.58 7.67
N VAL A 83 3.93 3.27 6.54
CA VAL A 83 3.67 4.20 5.45
C VAL A 83 2.17 4.31 5.23
N GLY A 84 1.64 5.51 5.30
CA GLY A 84 0.23 5.80 5.08
C GLY A 84 -0.12 5.90 3.61
N ILE A 85 -1.35 5.50 3.25
CA ILE A 85 -1.93 5.74 1.93
C ILE A 85 -3.31 6.37 2.13
N MET A 86 -3.48 7.63 1.71
CA MET A 86 -4.74 8.36 1.77
C MET A 86 -5.17 8.74 0.36
N ALA A 87 -5.78 7.80 -0.32
CA ALA A 87 -6.23 7.91 -1.71
C ALA A 87 -7.36 6.92 -2.00
N HIS A 88 -8.18 7.22 -3.01
CA HIS A 88 -9.13 6.25 -3.55
C HIS A 88 -8.40 5.05 -4.17
N THR A 89 -9.09 3.91 -4.16
CA THR A 89 -8.56 2.70 -4.80
C THR A 89 -8.30 2.95 -6.29
N SER A 90 -7.04 2.83 -6.68
CA SER A 90 -6.55 3.06 -8.04
C SER A 90 -5.39 2.12 -8.34
N TYR A 91 -4.86 2.20 -9.55
CA TYR A 91 -3.62 1.50 -9.92
C TYR A 91 -2.45 1.92 -9.02
N GLU A 92 -2.29 3.22 -8.81
CA GLU A 92 -1.22 3.80 -7.99
C GLU A 92 -1.36 3.38 -6.53
N TRP A 93 -2.58 3.32 -6.00
CA TRP A 93 -2.85 2.84 -4.64
C TRP A 93 -2.32 1.41 -4.46
N MET A 94 -2.66 0.51 -5.39
CA MET A 94 -2.24 -0.88 -5.35
C MET A 94 -0.72 -1.01 -5.54
N LEU A 95 -0.14 -0.24 -6.46
CA LEU A 95 1.30 -0.21 -6.70
C LEU A 95 2.07 0.18 -5.43
N ILE A 96 1.61 1.22 -4.73
CA ILE A 96 2.21 1.72 -3.49
C ILE A 96 2.09 0.67 -2.38
N ASP A 97 0.92 0.08 -2.19
CA ASP A 97 0.69 -0.95 -1.16
C ASP A 97 1.60 -2.17 -1.34
N MET A 98 1.72 -2.64 -2.59
CA MET A 98 2.63 -3.73 -2.95
C MET A 98 4.10 -3.35 -2.74
N ALA A 99 4.50 -2.12 -3.08
CA ALA A 99 5.87 -1.63 -2.89
C ALA A 99 6.23 -1.47 -1.42
N ILE A 100 5.30 -1.00 -0.58
CA ILE A 100 5.45 -0.94 0.88
C ILE A 100 5.74 -2.33 1.43
N SER A 101 4.91 -3.32 1.07
CA SER A 101 5.10 -4.71 1.49
C SER A 101 6.42 -5.29 0.97
N ARG A 102 6.81 -4.97 -0.27
CA ARG A 102 8.05 -5.44 -0.90
C ARG A 102 9.31 -4.86 -0.23
N ALA A 103 9.22 -3.63 0.28
CA ALA A 103 10.28 -2.98 1.04
C ALA A 103 10.34 -3.44 2.52
N GLY A 104 9.53 -4.40 2.94
CA GLY A 104 9.45 -4.85 4.34
C GLY A 104 8.78 -3.83 5.29
N LEU A 105 8.06 -2.88 4.73
CA LEU A 105 7.34 -1.84 5.46
C LEU A 105 5.89 -2.27 5.75
N VAL A 106 5.18 -1.49 6.56
CA VAL A 106 3.79 -1.75 6.93
C VAL A 106 2.88 -0.68 6.33
N SER A 107 1.90 -1.12 5.54
CA SER A 107 0.89 -0.25 4.95
C SER A 107 -0.16 0.17 5.99
N VAL A 108 -0.52 1.45 6.00
CA VAL A 108 -1.56 2.04 6.85
C VAL A 108 -2.56 2.80 5.98
N PRO A 109 -3.62 2.13 5.51
CA PRO A 109 -4.67 2.80 4.75
C PRO A 109 -5.39 3.84 5.61
N ILE A 110 -5.59 5.04 5.05
CA ILE A 110 -6.32 6.15 5.66
C ILE A 110 -7.46 6.53 4.69
N TYR A 111 -8.68 6.55 5.18
CA TYR A 111 -9.80 6.97 4.33
C TYR A 111 -9.68 8.45 3.97
N GLU A 112 -9.94 8.80 2.72
CA GLU A 112 -9.88 10.17 2.19
C GLU A 112 -10.94 11.09 2.83
N THR A 113 -11.93 10.50 3.49
CA THR A 113 -12.98 11.20 4.24
C THR A 113 -12.66 11.38 5.72
N SER A 114 -11.50 10.92 6.19
CA SER A 114 -11.09 11.03 7.59
C SER A 114 -10.97 12.49 8.03
N SER A 115 -11.45 12.80 9.25
CA SER A 115 -11.27 14.13 9.85
C SER A 115 -9.81 14.38 10.28
N SER A 116 -9.44 15.64 10.54
CA SER A 116 -8.11 15.98 11.04
C SER A 116 -7.76 15.21 12.31
N GLU A 117 -8.69 15.09 13.25
CA GLU A 117 -8.49 14.38 14.51
C GLU A 117 -8.27 12.88 14.30
N GLN A 118 -8.99 12.27 13.34
CA GLN A 118 -8.80 10.86 12.98
C GLN A 118 -7.42 10.65 12.37
N ILE A 119 -6.99 11.55 11.47
CA ILE A 119 -5.66 11.49 10.86
C ILE A 119 -4.58 11.63 11.93
N GLN A 120 -4.68 12.61 12.83
CA GLN A 120 -3.74 12.80 13.95
C GLN A 120 -3.61 11.54 14.79
N TRP A 121 -4.75 10.92 15.14
CA TRP A 121 -4.78 9.69 15.91
C TRP A 121 -4.08 8.55 15.18
N ILE A 122 -4.37 8.35 13.86
CA ILE A 122 -3.75 7.30 13.06
C ILE A 122 -2.24 7.53 12.96
N LEU A 123 -1.81 8.76 12.63
CA LEU A 123 -0.39 9.09 12.49
C LEU A 123 0.37 8.81 13.79
N THR A 124 -0.21 9.19 14.92
CA THR A 124 0.40 9.02 16.24
C THR A 124 0.41 7.55 16.67
N ASN A 125 -0.75 6.89 16.62
CA ASN A 125 -0.92 5.53 17.11
C ASN A 125 -0.09 4.52 16.29
N ALA A 126 -0.10 4.65 14.98
CA ALA A 126 0.70 3.81 14.08
C ALA A 126 2.14 4.31 13.90
N GLN A 127 2.51 5.48 14.42
CA GLN A 127 3.82 6.09 14.24
C GLN A 127 4.23 6.17 12.75
N VAL A 128 3.33 6.66 11.92
CA VAL A 128 3.51 6.75 10.46
C VAL A 128 4.67 7.67 10.13
N ARG A 129 5.56 7.27 9.22
CA ARG A 129 6.76 8.01 8.81
C ARG A 129 6.58 8.79 7.51
N LEU A 130 5.77 8.26 6.61
CA LEU A 130 5.50 8.82 5.30
C LEU A 130 4.03 8.57 4.94
N VAL A 131 3.40 9.50 4.24
CA VAL A 131 2.03 9.32 3.70
C VAL A 131 2.01 9.68 2.22
N PHE A 132 1.52 8.77 1.41
CA PHE A 132 1.08 9.06 0.05
C PHE A 132 -0.36 9.57 0.09
N THR A 133 -0.63 10.68 -0.61
CA THR A 133 -1.96 11.28 -0.71
C THR A 133 -2.38 11.40 -2.16
N GLU A 134 -3.67 11.28 -2.46
CA GLU A 134 -4.18 11.36 -3.83
C GLU A 134 -3.91 12.70 -4.49
N ASN A 135 -4.09 13.79 -3.72
CA ASN A 135 -4.02 15.15 -4.26
C ASN A 135 -3.51 16.16 -3.22
N ALA A 136 -3.24 17.37 -3.69
CA ALA A 136 -2.71 18.45 -2.86
C ALA A 136 -3.62 18.85 -1.69
N LYS A 137 -4.94 18.71 -1.81
CA LYS A 137 -5.88 18.99 -0.72
C LYS A 137 -5.69 18.02 0.44
N LEU A 138 -5.59 16.72 0.15
CA LEU A 138 -5.32 15.68 1.15
C LEU A 138 -3.91 15.80 1.71
N ALA A 139 -2.92 16.16 0.87
CA ALA A 139 -1.56 16.42 1.33
C ALA A 139 -1.51 17.54 2.38
N LYS A 140 -2.22 18.65 2.12
CA LYS A 140 -2.32 19.76 3.07
C LYS A 140 -2.99 19.32 4.38
N LEU A 141 -4.06 18.53 4.29
CA LEU A 141 -4.78 18.04 5.48
C LEU A 141 -3.88 17.14 6.34
N VAL A 142 -3.18 16.17 5.72
CA VAL A 142 -2.23 15.30 6.42
C VAL A 142 -1.08 16.09 7.03
N TYR A 143 -0.52 17.07 6.30
CA TYR A 143 0.54 17.91 6.81
C TYR A 143 0.08 18.70 8.04
N GLN A 144 -1.09 19.36 8.00
CA GLN A 144 -1.64 20.08 9.13
C GLN A 144 -1.86 19.16 10.34
N ALA A 145 -2.48 17.99 10.12
CA ALA A 145 -2.70 17.00 11.18
C ALA A 145 -1.37 16.53 11.81
N SER A 146 -0.32 16.35 11.01
CA SER A 146 1.00 15.96 11.53
C SER A 146 1.64 17.05 12.38
N GLN A 147 1.50 18.33 12.02
CA GLN A 147 1.99 19.45 12.82
C GLN A 147 1.26 19.56 14.16
N GLU A 148 -0.08 19.42 14.16
CA GLU A 148 -0.90 19.43 15.37
C GLU A 148 -0.57 18.24 16.28
N ALA A 149 -0.31 17.07 15.72
CA ALA A 149 0.15 15.88 16.43
C ALA A 149 1.63 15.93 16.85
N LYS A 150 2.37 16.96 16.47
CA LYS A 150 3.83 17.08 16.67
C LYS A 150 4.61 15.87 16.14
N GLN A 151 4.13 15.30 15.03
CA GLN A 151 4.75 14.16 14.37
C GLN A 151 5.50 14.62 13.12
N GLN A 152 6.71 14.11 12.94
CA GLN A 152 7.47 14.33 11.70
C GLN A 152 7.07 13.28 10.67
N VAL A 153 6.30 13.69 9.67
CA VAL A 153 5.78 12.84 8.61
C VAL A 153 6.12 13.46 7.26
N SER A 154 6.72 12.68 6.38
CA SER A 154 6.90 13.07 4.98
C SER A 154 5.59 12.86 4.22
N VAL A 155 5.18 13.84 3.40
CA VAL A 155 3.92 13.77 2.64
C VAL A 155 4.23 13.90 1.15
N PHE A 156 3.78 12.93 0.37
CA PHE A 156 3.91 12.88 -1.09
C PHE A 156 2.52 12.88 -1.74
N SER A 157 2.29 13.80 -2.67
CA SER A 157 1.05 13.86 -3.44
C SER A 157 1.20 13.14 -4.78
N LEU A 158 0.27 12.23 -5.09
CA LEU A 158 0.23 11.53 -6.38
C LEU A 158 0.04 12.51 -7.56
N ALA A 159 -0.67 13.61 -7.32
CA ALA A 159 -0.83 14.67 -8.30
C ALA A 159 0.49 15.43 -8.63
N ASP A 160 1.51 15.33 -7.77
CA ASP A 160 2.79 16.02 -7.89
C ASP A 160 3.94 15.04 -8.22
N GLU A 161 3.67 14.02 -9.02
CA GLU A 161 4.66 13.02 -9.47
C GLU A 161 5.36 12.29 -8.32
N ALA A 162 4.62 12.00 -7.23
CA ALA A 162 5.14 11.37 -6.02
C ALA A 162 5.92 10.08 -6.32
N ILE A 163 5.38 9.20 -7.17
CA ILE A 163 6.00 7.93 -7.54
C ILE A 163 7.36 8.16 -8.22
N ALA A 164 7.44 9.09 -9.17
CA ALA A 164 8.69 9.41 -9.85
C ALA A 164 9.74 9.97 -8.88
N LYS A 165 9.33 10.87 -7.97
CA LYS A 165 10.22 11.44 -6.95
C LYS A 165 10.76 10.37 -5.99
N VAL A 166 9.93 9.42 -5.59
CA VAL A 166 10.36 8.31 -4.73
C VAL A 166 11.28 7.35 -5.49
N ASN A 167 10.96 7.02 -6.74
CA ASN A 167 11.80 6.16 -7.58
C ASN A 167 13.22 6.69 -7.73
N SER A 168 13.37 8.01 -7.93
CA SER A 168 14.70 8.64 -8.04
C SER A 168 15.57 8.47 -6.79
N ALA A 169 14.97 8.38 -5.60
CA ALA A 169 15.73 8.12 -4.38
C ALA A 169 16.33 6.71 -4.32
N GLY A 170 15.79 5.77 -5.11
CA GLY A 170 16.20 4.37 -5.13
C GLY A 170 17.15 3.98 -6.26
N GLU A 171 17.60 4.91 -7.11
CA GLU A 171 18.41 4.60 -8.31
C GLU A 171 19.72 3.85 -7.98
N ASN A 172 20.28 4.05 -6.79
CA ASN A 172 21.52 3.41 -6.36
C ASN A 172 21.30 2.35 -5.26
N ILE A 173 20.08 1.95 -5.02
CA ILE A 173 19.73 0.91 -4.02
C ILE A 173 19.67 -0.44 -4.71
N ASP A 174 20.53 -1.36 -4.26
CA ASP A 174 20.44 -2.77 -4.59
C ASP A 174 19.54 -3.48 -3.56
N MET A 175 18.53 -4.16 -4.05
CA MET A 175 17.65 -4.99 -3.21
C MET A 175 17.81 -6.43 -3.69
N ASP A 176 18.46 -7.25 -2.88
CA ASP A 176 18.49 -8.69 -3.10
C ASP A 176 17.05 -9.24 -3.12
N VAL A 177 16.74 -10.03 -4.13
CA VAL A 177 15.41 -10.59 -4.40
C VAL A 177 15.23 -11.91 -3.65
#